data_fb92bce674dfaa1a7a16e6f8d3ed4eb9
#
_entry.id   fb92bce674dfaa1a7a16e6f8d3ed4eb9
#
_cell.length_a   1.000
_cell.length_b   1.000
_cell.length_c   1.000
_cell.angle_alpha   90.00
_cell.angle_beta   90.00
_cell.angle_gamma   90.00
#
_symmetry.space_group_name_H-M   'P 1'
#
loop_
_entity.id
_entity.type
_entity.pdbx_description
1 polymer ?
#
loop_
_entity_poly.entity_id
_entity_poly.type
_entity_poly.pdbx_seq_one_letter_code
_entity_poly.pdbx_strand_id
1 'polypeptide(L)'
;KTDSDLKIYKTELLFLSTTLHLQLTENKNKFQSLLDEIDEGYKSNLLLNFSAARLSQKLGTNRNTILILQNKPTSDSYFQFPYLEYLMGMSKLYELDKTAKEYFIKFLDETKGDNYVKSAYQKLAWISILLEDNNHKNYYKKVILEGTTFLESDKQALKEAKKGITPHPSLLKSRLLFDGGYYEKAEEILILLNPEKFKNTINVIEYWYRLGRVSQSLERDDKTIISLFNESYNIGKNSTLYYGAMSALQIAYVYLNAGNTIKAKEYFEKCLSMSDFDYEDGIKIKAKSALNNIDN
;
A
#
# COMPACT_ATOMS: atom_id res chain seq x y z
N LYS A 1 41.48 -12.85 -4.91
CA LYS A 1 40.71 -12.05 -3.94
C LYS A 1 40.29 -12.98 -2.83
N THR A 2 40.68 -12.68 -1.60
CA THR A 2 40.41 -13.50 -0.43
C THR A 2 39.02 -13.26 0.09
N ASP A 3 38.40 -14.23 0.84
CA ASP A 3 37.08 -14.11 1.49
C ASP A 3 36.91 -12.83 2.33
N SER A 4 38.01 -12.26 2.83
CA SER A 4 38.00 -11.00 3.57
C SER A 4 37.66 -9.77 2.69
N ASP A 5 38.00 -9.79 1.39
CA ASP A 5 37.69 -8.69 0.47
C ASP A 5 36.19 -8.67 0.10
N LEU A 6 35.56 -9.83 0.12
CA LEU A 6 34.10 -9.95 -0.12
C LEU A 6 33.26 -9.49 1.07
N LYS A 7 33.78 -9.60 2.29
CA LYS A 7 33.08 -9.15 3.51
C LYS A 7 32.86 -7.63 3.53
N ILE A 8 33.76 -6.85 2.94
CA ILE A 8 33.66 -5.38 2.88
C ILE A 8 32.41 -4.94 2.11
N TYR A 9 32.02 -5.70 1.07
CA TYR A 9 30.86 -5.37 0.22
C TYR A 9 29.59 -6.12 0.60
N LYS A 10 29.60 -6.90 1.69
CA LYS A 10 28.45 -7.73 2.07
C LYS A 10 27.18 -6.90 2.31
N THR A 11 27.31 -5.75 2.94
CA THR A 11 26.21 -4.83 3.24
C THR A 11 25.57 -4.28 1.96
N GLU A 12 26.39 -3.78 1.06
CA GLU A 12 25.94 -3.20 -0.21
C GLU A 12 25.31 -4.27 -1.12
N LEU A 13 25.92 -5.45 -1.17
CA LEU A 13 25.36 -6.58 -1.94
C LEU A 13 23.99 -7.01 -1.38
N LEU A 14 23.85 -7.08 -0.07
CA LEU A 14 22.60 -7.45 0.56
C LEU A 14 21.51 -6.39 0.36
N PHE A 15 21.87 -5.11 0.45
CA PHE A 15 20.99 -3.99 0.11
C PHE A 15 20.53 -4.05 -1.35
N LEU A 16 21.46 -4.24 -2.31
CA LEU A 16 21.15 -4.33 -3.73
C LEU A 16 20.28 -5.55 -4.04
N SER A 17 20.63 -6.72 -3.47
CA SER A 17 19.84 -7.95 -3.60
C SER A 17 18.42 -7.77 -3.09
N THR A 18 18.27 -7.17 -1.92
CA THR A 18 16.95 -6.87 -1.34
C THR A 18 16.14 -5.95 -2.25
N THR A 19 16.75 -4.86 -2.72
CA THR A 19 16.07 -3.89 -3.60
C THR A 19 15.60 -4.56 -4.89
N LEU A 20 16.43 -5.41 -5.48
CA LEU A 20 16.10 -6.15 -6.69
C LEU A 20 14.94 -7.12 -6.47
N HIS A 21 14.98 -7.92 -5.41
CA HIS A 21 13.91 -8.88 -5.11
C HIS A 21 12.59 -8.20 -4.77
N LEU A 22 12.60 -7.06 -4.07
CA LEU A 22 11.40 -6.26 -3.79
C LEU A 22 10.71 -5.74 -5.07
N GLN A 23 11.44 -5.63 -6.19
CA GLN A 23 10.90 -5.19 -7.47
C GLN A 23 10.47 -6.36 -8.38
N LEU A 24 11.19 -7.47 -8.35
CA LEU A 24 11.04 -8.55 -9.32
C LEU A 24 10.12 -9.69 -8.86
N THR A 25 9.83 -9.81 -7.57
CA THR A 25 9.06 -10.94 -7.06
C THR A 25 8.13 -10.53 -5.92
N GLU A 26 7.10 -11.32 -5.69
CA GLU A 26 6.24 -11.28 -4.50
C GLU A 26 6.44 -12.55 -3.62
N ASN A 27 7.58 -13.22 -3.77
CA ASN A 27 7.89 -14.47 -3.05
C ASN A 27 8.23 -14.19 -1.57
N LYS A 28 7.27 -14.46 -0.69
CA LYS A 28 7.42 -14.25 0.76
C LYS A 28 8.55 -15.07 1.39
N ASN A 29 8.77 -16.31 0.92
CA ASN A 29 9.86 -17.14 1.44
C ASN A 29 11.23 -16.52 1.12
N LYS A 30 11.38 -15.92 -0.08
CA LYS A 30 12.60 -15.19 -0.43
C LYS A 30 12.77 -13.93 0.41
N PHE A 31 11.68 -13.21 0.68
CA PHE A 31 11.72 -12.04 1.57
C PHE A 31 12.12 -12.42 2.99
N GLN A 32 11.58 -13.52 3.52
CA GLN A 32 11.98 -14.02 4.84
C GLN A 32 13.46 -14.42 4.88
N SER A 33 13.92 -15.18 3.89
CA SER A 33 15.33 -15.56 3.79
C SER A 33 16.29 -14.36 3.74
N LEU A 34 15.94 -13.29 3.02
CA LEU A 34 16.74 -12.06 2.99
C LEU A 34 16.71 -11.32 4.34
N LEU A 35 15.56 -11.31 5.00
CA LEU A 35 15.43 -10.70 6.34
C LEU A 35 16.28 -11.45 7.36
N ASP A 36 16.27 -12.78 7.33
CA ASP A 36 17.10 -13.63 8.18
C ASP A 36 18.60 -13.42 7.92
N GLU A 37 19.00 -13.18 6.66
CA GLU A 37 20.38 -12.90 6.28
C GLU A 37 20.86 -11.53 6.78
N ILE A 38 19.96 -10.53 6.83
CA ILE A 38 20.25 -9.21 7.41
C ILE A 38 20.50 -9.34 8.93
N ASP A 39 19.75 -10.24 9.62
CA ASP A 39 19.83 -10.49 11.04
C ASP A 39 19.84 -9.19 11.85
N GLU A 40 20.75 -9.04 12.82
CA GLU A 40 20.93 -7.85 13.66
C GLU A 40 21.64 -6.67 12.93
N GLY A 41 22.10 -6.88 11.68
CA GLY A 41 22.80 -5.85 10.89
C GLY A 41 22.01 -4.55 10.69
N TYR A 42 20.68 -4.63 10.77
CA TYR A 42 19.80 -3.45 10.67
C TYR A 42 19.96 -2.46 11.83
N LYS A 43 20.55 -2.87 12.95
CA LYS A 43 20.82 -2.00 14.10
C LYS A 43 22.09 -1.15 13.93
N SER A 44 22.97 -1.55 13.04
CA SER A 44 24.29 -0.93 12.84
C SER A 44 24.46 -0.22 11.49
N ASN A 45 23.55 -0.46 10.53
CA ASN A 45 23.66 0.10 9.20
C ASN A 45 22.30 0.58 8.66
N LEU A 46 22.23 1.83 8.18
CA LEU A 46 20.99 2.46 7.69
C LEU A 46 20.43 1.79 6.42
N LEU A 47 21.28 1.30 5.52
CA LEU A 47 20.84 0.59 4.30
C LEU A 47 20.21 -0.77 4.67
N LEU A 48 20.79 -1.47 5.64
CA LEU A 48 20.21 -2.72 6.14
C LEU A 48 18.94 -2.47 6.95
N ASN A 49 18.88 -1.38 7.72
CA ASN A 49 17.64 -0.99 8.42
C ASN A 49 16.51 -0.72 7.42
N PHE A 50 16.79 0.03 6.36
CA PHE A 50 15.85 0.23 5.25
C PHE A 50 15.42 -1.11 4.62
N SER A 51 16.38 -1.96 4.27
CA SER A 51 16.12 -3.25 3.63
C SER A 51 15.23 -4.13 4.49
N ALA A 52 15.57 -4.30 5.78
CA ALA A 52 14.79 -5.07 6.74
C ALA A 52 13.37 -4.50 6.92
N ALA A 53 13.23 -3.18 7.05
CA ALA A 53 11.92 -2.54 7.16
C ALA A 53 11.05 -2.79 5.91
N ARG A 54 11.61 -2.68 4.71
CA ARG A 54 10.89 -2.94 3.46
C ARG A 54 10.49 -4.40 3.29
N LEU A 55 11.36 -5.35 3.65
CA LEU A 55 11.05 -6.78 3.65
C LEU A 55 9.92 -7.09 4.64
N SER A 56 10.02 -6.56 5.88
CA SER A 56 8.99 -6.72 6.91
C SER A 56 7.62 -6.18 6.45
N GLN A 57 7.57 -5.03 5.77
CA GLN A 57 6.34 -4.51 5.17
C GLN A 57 5.75 -5.48 4.13
N LYS A 58 6.58 -6.07 3.27
CA LYS A 58 6.13 -7.04 2.25
C LYS A 58 5.65 -8.36 2.86
N LEU A 59 6.18 -8.73 4.01
CA LEU A 59 5.72 -9.88 4.79
C LEU A 59 4.40 -9.63 5.54
N GLY A 60 3.93 -8.36 5.58
CA GLY A 60 2.72 -7.98 6.28
C GLY A 60 2.87 -7.88 7.80
N THR A 61 4.10 -7.66 8.28
CA THR A 61 4.43 -7.60 9.72
C THR A 61 4.72 -6.15 10.16
N ASN A 62 3.70 -5.29 10.10
CA ASN A 62 3.88 -3.86 10.40
C ASN A 62 4.50 -3.60 11.78
N ARG A 63 4.14 -4.38 12.80
CA ARG A 63 4.73 -4.28 14.12
C ARG A 63 6.24 -4.51 14.11
N ASN A 64 6.72 -5.52 13.37
CA ASN A 64 8.15 -5.76 13.20
C ASN A 64 8.83 -4.63 12.43
N THR A 65 8.16 -4.07 11.42
CA THR A 65 8.65 -2.90 10.69
C THR A 65 8.91 -1.73 11.63
N ILE A 66 7.98 -1.44 12.55
CA ILE A 66 8.16 -0.39 13.57
C ILE A 66 9.36 -0.69 14.45
N LEU A 67 9.50 -1.93 14.96
CA LEU A 67 10.64 -2.32 15.80
C LEU A 67 11.98 -2.17 15.08
N ILE A 68 12.06 -2.56 13.82
CA ILE A 68 13.26 -2.40 12.99
C ILE A 68 13.62 -0.91 12.85
N LEU A 69 12.64 -0.07 12.49
CA LEU A 69 12.86 1.36 12.29
C LEU A 69 13.20 2.10 13.60
N GLN A 70 12.66 1.66 14.74
CA GLN A 70 12.99 2.20 16.07
C GLN A 70 14.45 1.92 16.45
N ASN A 71 15.00 0.79 15.99
CA ASN A 71 16.38 0.39 16.24
C ASN A 71 17.34 0.83 15.12
N LYS A 72 16.96 1.80 14.31
CA LYS A 72 17.89 2.37 13.31
C LYS A 72 19.11 2.98 14.00
N PRO A 73 20.32 2.82 13.41
CA PRO A 73 21.51 3.40 14.00
C PRO A 73 21.40 4.93 14.07
N THR A 74 21.72 5.47 15.25
CA THR A 74 21.93 6.89 15.45
C THR A 74 23.41 7.14 15.25
N SER A 75 23.82 7.56 14.06
CA SER A 75 25.22 7.93 13.85
C SER A 75 25.29 9.38 13.43
N ASP A 76 26.32 10.06 13.92
CA ASP A 76 26.80 11.33 13.37
C ASP A 76 27.37 11.14 11.96
N SER A 77 27.08 10.01 11.31
CA SER A 77 27.59 9.66 10.01
C SER A 77 27.05 10.61 8.93
N TYR A 78 27.92 10.93 8.02
CA TYR A 78 27.72 11.78 6.86
C TYR A 78 26.50 11.42 5.97
N PHE A 79 25.91 10.23 6.17
CA PHE A 79 24.81 9.73 5.38
C PHE A 79 23.49 9.87 6.13
N GLN A 80 22.74 10.90 5.79
CA GLN A 80 21.35 11.07 6.26
C GLN A 80 20.41 10.28 5.34
N PHE A 81 19.46 9.55 5.93
CA PHE A 81 18.44 8.80 5.20
C PHE A 81 17.03 9.18 5.65
N PRO A 82 16.56 10.39 5.31
CA PRO A 82 15.27 10.91 5.79
C PRO A 82 14.08 10.00 5.43
N TYR A 83 14.20 9.21 4.37
CA TYR A 83 13.15 8.29 3.95
C TYR A 83 12.77 7.25 5.03
N LEU A 84 13.65 6.95 5.98
CA LEU A 84 13.30 6.09 7.12
C LEU A 84 12.24 6.74 8.03
N GLU A 85 12.24 8.08 8.15
CA GLU A 85 11.19 8.81 8.86
C GLU A 85 9.84 8.69 8.12
N TYR A 86 9.86 8.81 6.78
CA TYR A 86 8.65 8.58 5.99
C TYR A 86 8.11 7.15 6.20
N LEU A 87 8.97 6.13 6.19
CA LEU A 87 8.56 4.74 6.42
C LEU A 87 7.99 4.53 7.84
N MET A 88 8.60 5.15 8.85
CA MET A 88 8.08 5.11 10.22
C MET A 88 6.72 5.80 10.30
N GLY A 89 6.57 6.98 9.69
CA GLY A 89 5.30 7.69 9.58
C GLY A 89 4.21 6.82 8.95
N MET A 90 4.52 6.11 7.86
CA MET A 90 3.59 5.16 7.23
C MET A 90 3.21 4.02 8.17
N SER A 91 4.19 3.37 8.83
CA SER A 91 3.94 2.26 9.73
C SER A 91 3.10 2.67 10.95
N LYS A 92 3.35 3.85 11.51
CA LYS A 92 2.53 4.45 12.58
C LYS A 92 1.12 4.79 12.11
N LEU A 93 1.00 5.31 10.88
CA LEU A 93 -0.30 5.63 10.29
C LEU A 93 -1.16 4.37 10.04
N TYR A 94 -0.54 3.26 9.68
CA TYR A 94 -1.22 1.96 9.56
C TYR A 94 -1.80 1.44 10.88
N GLU A 95 -1.24 1.84 12.03
CA GLU A 95 -1.80 1.57 13.36
C GLU A 95 -2.81 2.64 13.81
N LEU A 96 -3.08 3.64 12.98
CA LEU A 96 -3.86 4.84 13.32
C LEU A 96 -3.23 5.64 14.48
N ASP A 97 -1.92 5.48 14.69
CA ASP A 97 -1.18 6.20 15.72
C ASP A 97 -0.95 7.65 15.27
N LYS A 98 -1.46 8.60 16.07
CA LYS A 98 -1.36 10.03 15.78
C LYS A 98 0.08 10.56 15.73
N THR A 99 1.04 9.86 16.36
CA THR A 99 2.47 10.21 16.31
C THR A 99 3.06 10.07 14.91
N ALA A 100 2.37 9.40 13.97
CA ALA A 100 2.72 9.38 12.55
C ALA A 100 2.97 10.79 11.99
N LYS A 101 2.24 11.81 12.50
CA LYS A 101 2.37 13.20 12.08
C LYS A 101 3.80 13.73 12.27
N GLU A 102 4.41 13.44 13.40
CA GLU A 102 5.75 13.92 13.76
C GLU A 102 6.80 13.38 12.79
N TYR A 103 6.68 12.10 12.41
CA TYR A 103 7.60 11.45 11.47
C TYR A 103 7.48 12.03 10.05
N PHE A 104 6.28 12.32 9.56
CA PHE A 104 6.13 12.96 8.24
C PHE A 104 6.65 14.41 8.26
N ILE A 105 6.46 15.16 9.33
CA ILE A 105 7.02 16.50 9.47
C ILE A 105 8.55 16.41 9.46
N LYS A 106 9.12 15.53 10.29
CA LYS A 106 10.57 15.32 10.33
C LYS A 106 11.14 14.93 8.96
N PHE A 107 10.47 14.02 8.24
CA PHE A 107 10.88 13.70 6.86
C PHE A 107 10.91 14.94 5.97
N LEU A 108 9.88 15.77 6.01
CA LEU A 108 9.78 16.99 5.19
C LEU A 108 10.83 18.04 5.56
N ASP A 109 11.20 18.13 6.83
CA ASP A 109 12.23 19.08 7.32
C ASP A 109 13.66 18.61 6.95
N GLU A 110 13.90 17.31 6.95
CA GLU A 110 15.25 16.73 6.71
C GLU A 110 15.51 16.42 5.22
N THR A 111 14.46 16.21 4.41
CA THR A 111 14.67 15.83 3.00
C THR A 111 15.20 17.01 2.19
N LYS A 112 16.21 16.72 1.35
CA LYS A 112 16.76 17.68 0.38
C LYS A 112 16.27 17.41 -1.05
N GLY A 113 15.54 16.32 -1.23
CA GLY A 113 14.98 15.93 -2.53
C GLY A 113 13.48 16.14 -2.58
N ASP A 114 12.92 16.00 -3.77
CA ASP A 114 11.49 16.25 -4.04
C ASP A 114 10.61 15.00 -4.02
N ASN A 115 11.22 13.81 -3.91
CA ASN A 115 10.51 12.53 -3.90
C ASN A 115 9.81 12.30 -2.56
N TYR A 116 8.61 11.73 -2.62
CA TYR A 116 7.72 11.49 -1.48
C TYR A 116 7.20 12.75 -0.78
N VAL A 117 7.56 13.95 -1.22
CA VAL A 117 7.11 15.21 -0.61
C VAL A 117 5.59 15.37 -0.73
N LYS A 118 5.05 15.21 -1.95
CA LYS A 118 3.59 15.25 -2.16
C LYS A 118 2.87 14.15 -1.36
N SER A 119 3.43 12.97 -1.35
CA SER A 119 2.89 11.84 -0.60
C SER A 119 2.90 12.09 0.91
N ALA A 120 3.95 12.67 1.47
CA ALA A 120 4.02 13.03 2.88
C ALA A 120 2.95 14.07 3.27
N TYR A 121 2.79 15.14 2.47
CA TYR A 121 1.71 16.10 2.68
C TYR A 121 0.31 15.49 2.55
N GLN A 122 0.10 14.54 1.65
CA GLN A 122 -1.15 13.78 1.57
C GLN A 122 -1.41 13.00 2.87
N LYS A 123 -0.37 12.36 3.45
CA LYS A 123 -0.53 11.60 4.71
C LYS A 123 -0.83 12.54 5.88
N LEU A 124 -0.22 13.73 5.90
CA LEU A 124 -0.59 14.78 6.87
C LEU A 124 -2.04 15.24 6.69
N ALA A 125 -2.53 15.35 5.44
CA ALA A 125 -3.95 15.64 5.19
C ALA A 125 -4.85 14.50 5.70
N TRP A 126 -4.48 13.24 5.49
CA TRP A 126 -5.22 12.09 6.02
C TRP A 126 -5.26 12.08 7.55
N ILE A 127 -4.12 12.34 8.20
CA ILE A 127 -4.06 12.44 9.68
C ILE A 127 -4.99 13.54 10.16
N SER A 128 -4.99 14.70 9.50
CA SER A 128 -5.89 15.82 9.82
C SER A 128 -7.37 15.44 9.68
N ILE A 129 -7.75 14.68 8.63
CA ILE A 129 -9.10 14.15 8.45
C ILE A 129 -9.47 13.18 9.58
N LEU A 130 -8.54 12.29 9.97
CA LEU A 130 -8.76 11.30 11.02
C LEU A 130 -8.87 11.90 12.42
N LEU A 131 -8.20 13.05 12.65
CA LEU A 131 -8.26 13.82 13.89
C LEU A 131 -9.39 14.86 13.89
N GLU A 132 -10.13 14.99 12.78
CA GLU A 132 -11.18 15.98 12.57
C GLU A 132 -10.69 17.43 12.77
N ASP A 133 -9.37 17.66 12.60
CA ASP A 133 -8.81 19.00 12.54
C ASP A 133 -8.95 19.58 11.11
N ASN A 134 -9.16 20.85 10.95
CA ASN A 134 -9.44 21.47 9.65
C ASN A 134 -8.20 21.72 8.78
N ASN A 135 -7.03 21.20 9.15
CA ASN A 135 -5.77 21.47 8.43
C ASN A 135 -5.61 20.70 7.13
N HIS A 136 -6.43 19.69 6.86
CA HIS A 136 -6.33 18.87 5.64
C HIS A 136 -6.31 19.71 4.35
N LYS A 137 -7.08 20.81 4.30
CA LYS A 137 -7.09 21.71 3.13
C LYS A 137 -5.73 22.38 2.89
N ASN A 138 -5.05 22.77 3.96
CA ASN A 138 -3.72 23.39 3.88
C ASN A 138 -2.68 22.37 3.41
N TYR A 139 -2.75 21.13 3.91
CA TYR A 139 -1.87 20.06 3.44
C TYR A 139 -2.12 19.72 1.97
N TYR A 140 -3.36 19.63 1.51
CA TYR A 140 -3.66 19.41 0.09
C TYR A 140 -3.16 20.56 -0.81
N LYS A 141 -3.19 21.82 -0.34
CA LYS A 141 -2.54 22.93 -1.07
C LYS A 141 -1.04 22.68 -1.23
N LYS A 142 -0.36 22.21 -0.18
CA LYS A 142 1.06 21.85 -0.26
C LYS A 142 1.32 20.67 -1.19
N VAL A 143 0.46 19.65 -1.23
CA VAL A 143 0.54 18.58 -2.24
C VAL A 143 0.55 19.13 -3.66
N ILE A 144 -0.25 20.17 -3.94
CA ILE A 144 -0.29 20.78 -5.27
C ILE A 144 1.00 21.53 -5.58
N LEU A 145 1.52 22.30 -4.62
CA LEU A 145 2.60 23.28 -4.83
C LEU A 145 4.01 22.71 -4.70
N GLU A 146 4.23 21.74 -3.79
CA GLU A 146 5.56 21.29 -3.38
C GLU A 146 5.88 19.89 -3.92
N GLY A 147 7.17 19.59 -4.15
CA GLY A 147 7.67 18.29 -4.62
C GLY A 147 7.37 18.00 -6.09
N THR A 148 7.81 16.85 -6.56
CA THR A 148 7.68 16.38 -7.95
C THR A 148 6.69 15.24 -8.08
N THR A 149 6.47 14.76 -9.32
CA THR A 149 5.58 13.62 -9.63
C THR A 149 6.36 12.48 -10.33
N PHE A 150 7.64 12.30 -10.01
CA PHE A 150 8.40 11.19 -10.57
C PHE A 150 7.92 9.84 -10.01
N LEU A 151 7.58 9.80 -8.73
CA LEU A 151 7.11 8.58 -8.09
C LEU A 151 5.58 8.45 -8.21
N GLU A 152 5.13 7.21 -8.33
CA GLU A 152 3.70 6.90 -8.42
C GLU A 152 2.92 7.38 -7.18
N SER A 153 3.51 7.26 -5.98
CA SER A 153 2.91 7.78 -4.74
C SER A 153 2.65 9.29 -4.79
N ASP A 154 3.57 10.07 -5.38
CA ASP A 154 3.44 11.51 -5.52
C ASP A 154 2.43 11.89 -6.61
N LYS A 155 2.38 11.14 -7.74
CA LYS A 155 1.34 11.29 -8.76
C LYS A 155 -0.06 11.09 -8.16
N GLN A 156 -0.24 10.04 -7.37
CA GLN A 156 -1.52 9.73 -6.74
C GLN A 156 -1.91 10.77 -5.69
N ALA A 157 -0.95 11.25 -4.90
CA ALA A 157 -1.19 12.34 -3.97
C ALA A 157 -1.68 13.61 -4.67
N LEU A 158 -1.02 13.99 -5.78
CA LEU A 158 -1.43 15.15 -6.58
C LEU A 158 -2.81 14.93 -7.21
N LYS A 159 -3.10 13.74 -7.73
CA LYS A 159 -4.41 13.41 -8.32
C LYS A 159 -5.53 13.53 -7.29
N GLU A 160 -5.33 13.01 -6.08
CA GLU A 160 -6.29 13.13 -4.98
C GLU A 160 -6.52 14.60 -4.60
N ALA A 161 -5.44 15.36 -4.42
CA ALA A 161 -5.53 16.78 -4.06
C ALA A 161 -6.27 17.61 -5.13
N LYS A 162 -6.03 17.33 -6.41
CA LYS A 162 -6.71 18.02 -7.54
C LYS A 162 -8.20 17.65 -7.67
N LYS A 163 -8.58 16.41 -7.32
CA LYS A 163 -10.00 16.01 -7.30
C LYS A 163 -10.81 16.75 -6.24
N GLY A 164 -10.16 17.26 -5.20
CA GLY A 164 -10.82 18.01 -4.12
C GLY A 164 -11.81 17.18 -3.29
N ILE A 165 -11.79 15.86 -3.43
CA ILE A 165 -12.65 14.93 -2.69
C ILE A 165 -11.84 14.36 -1.54
N THR A 166 -12.27 14.65 -0.32
CA THR A 166 -11.64 14.07 0.88
C THR A 166 -12.11 12.63 1.09
N PRO A 167 -11.21 11.71 1.48
CA PRO A 167 -11.60 10.36 1.85
C PRO A 167 -12.63 10.37 3.01
N HIS A 168 -13.55 9.42 2.98
CA HIS A 168 -14.45 9.20 4.12
C HIS A 168 -13.65 8.66 5.32
N PRO A 169 -13.72 9.28 6.52
CA PRO A 169 -12.84 8.95 7.64
C PRO A 169 -12.82 7.45 7.99
N SER A 170 -13.98 6.80 8.09
CA SER A 170 -14.05 5.38 8.44
C SER A 170 -13.53 4.47 7.34
N LEU A 171 -13.74 4.79 6.05
CA LEU A 171 -13.16 4.03 4.93
C LEU A 171 -11.65 4.21 4.88
N LEU A 172 -11.15 5.42 5.19
CA LEU A 172 -9.72 5.68 5.31
C LEU A 172 -9.10 4.89 6.47
N LYS A 173 -9.73 4.87 7.65
CA LYS A 173 -9.29 4.06 8.80
C LYS A 173 -9.18 2.58 8.42
N SER A 174 -10.23 2.02 7.83
CA SER A 174 -10.22 0.62 7.39
C SER A 174 -9.13 0.34 6.35
N ARG A 175 -8.93 1.25 5.38
CA ARG A 175 -7.84 1.15 4.40
C ARG A 175 -6.48 1.07 5.08
N LEU A 176 -6.19 1.99 5.99
CA LEU A 176 -4.90 2.08 6.66
C LEU A 176 -4.63 0.84 7.51
N LEU A 177 -5.61 0.38 8.27
CA LEU A 177 -5.50 -0.87 9.03
C LEU A 177 -5.28 -2.08 8.12
N PHE A 178 -6.00 -2.16 7.00
CA PHE A 178 -5.81 -3.22 6.01
C PHE A 178 -4.39 -3.21 5.43
N ASP A 179 -3.90 -2.03 5.02
CA ASP A 179 -2.55 -1.85 4.46
C ASP A 179 -1.45 -2.20 5.49
N GLY A 180 -1.75 -2.10 6.78
CA GLY A 180 -0.88 -2.51 7.90
C GLY A 180 -1.01 -3.98 8.32
N GLY A 181 -1.92 -4.75 7.70
CA GLY A 181 -2.16 -6.16 8.05
C GLY A 181 -3.07 -6.37 9.28
N TYR A 182 -3.77 -5.32 9.74
CA TYR A 182 -4.72 -5.38 10.86
C TYR A 182 -6.13 -5.67 10.36
N TYR A 183 -6.33 -6.84 9.75
CA TYR A 183 -7.53 -7.17 8.98
C TYR A 183 -8.80 -7.24 9.84
N GLU A 184 -8.73 -7.82 11.03
CA GLU A 184 -9.86 -7.89 11.97
C GLU A 184 -10.33 -6.50 12.40
N LYS A 185 -9.38 -5.60 12.73
CA LYS A 185 -9.72 -4.21 13.08
C LYS A 185 -10.30 -3.44 11.90
N ALA A 186 -9.84 -3.73 10.68
CA ALA A 186 -10.39 -3.15 9.47
C ALA A 186 -11.84 -3.63 9.22
N GLU A 187 -12.12 -4.91 9.46
CA GLU A 187 -13.47 -5.49 9.39
C GLU A 187 -14.42 -4.85 10.42
N GLU A 188 -13.97 -4.75 11.69
CA GLU A 188 -14.75 -4.12 12.77
C GLU A 188 -15.25 -2.72 12.40
N ILE A 189 -14.43 -1.92 11.75
CA ILE A 189 -14.84 -0.60 11.28
C ILE A 189 -15.87 -0.68 10.17
N LEU A 190 -15.68 -1.60 9.20
CA LEU A 190 -16.55 -1.69 8.03
C LEU A 190 -17.95 -2.21 8.39
N ILE A 191 -18.05 -3.23 9.25
CA ILE A 191 -19.35 -3.81 9.63
C ILE A 191 -20.25 -2.85 10.41
N LEU A 192 -19.66 -1.82 11.04
CA LEU A 192 -20.42 -0.77 11.73
C LEU A 192 -20.98 0.28 10.78
N LEU A 193 -20.55 0.28 9.51
CA LEU A 193 -21.03 1.23 8.51
C LEU A 193 -22.30 0.70 7.84
N ASN A 194 -23.23 1.60 7.56
CA ASN A 194 -24.38 1.31 6.71
C ASN A 194 -24.13 1.95 5.33
N PRO A 195 -23.88 1.13 4.28
CA PRO A 195 -23.59 1.64 2.94
C PRO A 195 -24.73 2.46 2.33
N GLU A 196 -25.99 2.22 2.73
CA GLU A 196 -27.15 2.98 2.26
C GLU A 196 -27.13 4.44 2.74
N LYS A 197 -26.41 4.73 3.82
CA LYS A 197 -26.28 6.08 4.37
C LYS A 197 -25.17 6.91 3.72
N PHE A 198 -24.39 6.33 2.82
CA PHE A 198 -23.39 7.12 2.12
C PHE A 198 -24.02 8.11 1.15
N LYS A 199 -23.62 9.38 1.27
CA LYS A 199 -24.16 10.49 0.46
C LYS A 199 -23.74 10.42 -1.02
N ASN A 200 -22.72 9.64 -1.34
CA ASN A 200 -22.21 9.53 -2.69
C ASN A 200 -21.87 8.07 -3.05
N THR A 201 -21.99 7.78 -4.33
CA THR A 201 -21.72 6.45 -4.91
C THR A 201 -20.26 6.02 -4.75
N ILE A 202 -19.32 6.97 -4.70
CA ILE A 202 -17.88 6.69 -4.55
C ILE A 202 -17.63 5.91 -3.25
N ASN A 203 -18.19 6.37 -2.14
CA ASN A 203 -18.02 5.71 -0.85
C ASN A 203 -18.69 4.32 -0.81
N VAL A 204 -19.81 4.15 -1.52
CA VAL A 204 -20.51 2.84 -1.60
C VAL A 204 -19.64 1.83 -2.34
N ILE A 205 -19.08 2.21 -3.50
CA ILE A 205 -18.19 1.34 -4.29
C ILE A 205 -16.96 0.97 -3.48
N GLU A 206 -16.32 1.96 -2.84
CA GLU A 206 -15.14 1.75 -2.00
C GLU A 206 -15.45 0.84 -0.81
N TYR A 207 -16.58 1.02 -0.13
CA TYR A 207 -17.01 0.20 0.99
C TYR A 207 -17.05 -1.30 0.63
N TRP A 208 -17.77 -1.66 -0.43
CA TRP A 208 -17.91 -3.04 -0.85
C TRP A 208 -16.58 -3.64 -1.29
N TYR A 209 -15.78 -2.85 -2.01
CA TYR A 209 -14.43 -3.27 -2.39
C TYR A 209 -13.56 -3.59 -1.17
N ARG A 210 -13.55 -2.70 -0.16
CA ARG A 210 -12.73 -2.90 1.04
C ARG A 210 -13.21 -4.07 1.86
N LEU A 211 -14.52 -4.23 2.01
CA LEU A 211 -15.08 -5.37 2.73
C LEU A 211 -14.73 -6.68 2.03
N GLY A 212 -14.78 -6.73 0.70
CA GLY A 212 -14.31 -7.87 -0.09
C GLY A 212 -12.83 -8.17 0.12
N ARG A 213 -11.96 -7.14 0.12
CA ARG A 213 -10.51 -7.30 0.36
C ARG A 213 -10.21 -7.79 1.78
N VAL A 214 -10.88 -7.26 2.78
CA VAL A 214 -10.73 -7.69 4.18
C VAL A 214 -11.19 -9.14 4.34
N SER A 215 -12.37 -9.48 3.81
CA SER A 215 -12.90 -10.85 3.83
C SER A 215 -11.96 -11.85 3.15
N GLN A 216 -11.34 -11.46 2.04
CA GLN A 216 -10.33 -12.26 1.35
C GLN A 216 -9.08 -12.49 2.20
N SER A 217 -8.58 -11.45 2.89
CA SER A 217 -7.40 -11.58 3.77
C SER A 217 -7.68 -12.32 5.07
N LEU A 218 -8.94 -12.37 5.51
CA LEU A 218 -9.42 -13.18 6.64
C LEU A 218 -9.84 -14.60 6.20
N GLU A 219 -9.58 -14.98 4.95
CA GLU A 219 -9.86 -16.31 4.40
C GLU A 219 -11.32 -16.74 4.60
N ARG A 220 -12.26 -15.78 4.45
CA ARG A 220 -13.70 -16.08 4.45
C ARG A 220 -14.02 -16.99 3.25
N ASP A 221 -15.19 -17.61 3.24
CA ASP A 221 -15.61 -18.48 2.14
C ASP A 221 -15.71 -17.72 0.80
N ASP A 222 -15.38 -18.41 -0.29
CA ASP A 222 -15.33 -17.84 -1.65
C ASP A 222 -16.65 -17.20 -2.07
N LYS A 223 -17.80 -17.79 -1.66
CA LYS A 223 -19.13 -17.25 -2.01
C LYS A 223 -19.35 -15.88 -1.38
N THR A 224 -18.97 -15.71 -0.13
CA THR A 224 -19.02 -14.43 0.58
C THR A 224 -18.11 -13.42 -0.10
N ILE A 225 -16.84 -13.78 -0.36
CA ILE A 225 -15.86 -12.90 -1.01
C ILE A 225 -16.37 -12.43 -2.38
N ILE A 226 -16.83 -13.37 -3.22
CA ILE A 226 -17.37 -13.07 -4.55
C ILE A 226 -18.59 -12.16 -4.48
N SER A 227 -19.50 -12.41 -3.53
CA SER A 227 -20.69 -11.58 -3.34
C SER A 227 -20.33 -10.12 -3.05
N LEU A 228 -19.39 -9.89 -2.11
CA LEU A 228 -18.95 -8.54 -1.74
C LEU A 228 -18.28 -7.80 -2.89
N PHE A 229 -17.41 -8.47 -3.63
CA PHE A 229 -16.78 -7.87 -4.80
C PHE A 229 -17.79 -7.62 -5.94
N ASN A 230 -18.81 -8.48 -6.09
CA ASN A 230 -19.86 -8.25 -7.09
C ASN A 230 -20.67 -6.98 -6.80
N GLU A 231 -20.95 -6.65 -5.53
CA GLU A 231 -21.57 -5.37 -5.18
C GLU A 231 -20.72 -4.18 -5.69
N SER A 232 -19.42 -4.20 -5.36
CA SER A 232 -18.49 -3.15 -5.84
C SER A 232 -18.39 -3.10 -7.37
N TYR A 233 -18.33 -4.26 -8.04
CA TYR A 233 -18.25 -4.35 -9.50
C TYR A 233 -19.51 -3.78 -10.16
N ASN A 234 -20.69 -4.22 -9.73
CA ASN A 234 -21.96 -3.83 -10.35
C ASN A 234 -22.20 -2.33 -10.28
N ILE A 235 -21.87 -1.70 -9.16
CA ILE A 235 -22.00 -0.25 -8.98
C ILE A 235 -20.86 0.49 -9.68
N GLY A 236 -19.64 -0.07 -9.66
CA GLY A 236 -18.41 0.58 -10.07
C GLY A 236 -17.95 0.35 -11.51
N LYS A 237 -18.61 -0.54 -12.28
CA LYS A 237 -18.16 -0.94 -13.64
C LYS A 237 -18.10 0.20 -14.67
N ASN A 238 -18.86 1.26 -14.44
CA ASN A 238 -18.86 2.47 -15.30
C ASN A 238 -18.21 3.67 -14.59
N SER A 239 -17.51 3.46 -13.49
CA SER A 239 -16.86 4.50 -12.72
C SER A 239 -15.42 4.72 -13.20
N THR A 240 -14.93 5.95 -13.10
CA THR A 240 -13.51 6.28 -13.28
C THR A 240 -12.62 5.82 -12.12
N LEU A 241 -13.22 5.24 -11.08
CA LEU A 241 -12.49 4.67 -9.96
C LEU A 241 -12.08 3.22 -10.26
N TYR A 242 -10.92 2.83 -9.80
CA TYR A 242 -10.37 1.48 -10.03
C TYR A 242 -11.13 0.35 -9.31
N TYR A 243 -11.98 0.66 -8.35
CA TYR A 243 -12.61 -0.36 -7.49
C TYR A 243 -13.44 -1.39 -8.25
N GLY A 244 -14.20 -0.95 -9.27
CA GLY A 244 -14.99 -1.87 -10.10
C GLY A 244 -14.12 -2.86 -10.88
N ALA A 245 -13.09 -2.36 -11.57
CA ALA A 245 -12.15 -3.18 -12.33
C ALA A 245 -11.33 -4.11 -11.42
N MET A 246 -10.86 -3.59 -10.28
CA MET A 246 -10.17 -4.43 -9.28
C MET A 246 -11.08 -5.49 -8.67
N SER A 247 -12.36 -5.20 -8.46
CA SER A 247 -13.31 -6.21 -7.97
C SER A 247 -13.49 -7.34 -8.98
N ALA A 248 -13.64 -7.03 -10.26
CA ALA A 248 -13.68 -8.06 -11.31
C ALA A 248 -12.38 -8.90 -11.33
N LEU A 249 -11.22 -8.25 -11.22
CA LEU A 249 -9.92 -8.92 -11.14
C LEU A 249 -9.84 -9.86 -9.92
N GLN A 250 -10.30 -9.42 -8.74
CA GLN A 250 -10.27 -10.25 -7.53
C GLN A 250 -11.23 -11.45 -7.63
N ILE A 251 -12.43 -11.25 -8.17
CA ILE A 251 -13.38 -12.36 -8.41
C ILE A 251 -12.76 -13.40 -9.35
N ALA A 252 -12.07 -12.94 -10.41
CA ALA A 252 -11.37 -13.84 -11.33
C ALA A 252 -10.32 -14.69 -10.61
N TYR A 253 -9.52 -14.08 -9.73
CA TYR A 253 -8.53 -14.83 -8.94
C TYR A 253 -9.17 -15.80 -7.94
N VAL A 254 -10.29 -15.46 -7.31
CA VAL A 254 -11.02 -16.40 -6.43
C VAL A 254 -11.47 -17.63 -7.23
N TYR A 255 -12.09 -17.44 -8.40
CA TYR A 255 -12.47 -18.56 -9.26
C TYR A 255 -11.27 -19.37 -9.77
N LEU A 256 -10.17 -18.70 -10.11
CA LEU A 256 -8.95 -19.38 -10.57
C LEU A 256 -8.38 -20.29 -9.48
N ASN A 257 -8.27 -19.78 -8.26
CA ASN A 257 -7.77 -20.53 -7.09
C ASN A 257 -8.68 -21.70 -6.73
N ALA A 258 -10.00 -21.57 -6.96
CA ALA A 258 -10.96 -22.65 -6.79
C ALA A 258 -11.00 -23.65 -7.98
N GLY A 259 -10.10 -23.51 -8.98
CA GLY A 259 -10.04 -24.37 -10.14
C GLY A 259 -11.13 -24.11 -11.21
N ASN A 260 -11.96 -23.10 -11.05
CA ASN A 260 -13.00 -22.74 -12.01
C ASN A 260 -12.47 -21.78 -13.07
N THR A 261 -11.70 -22.32 -14.01
CA THR A 261 -11.03 -21.56 -15.08
C THR A 261 -12.02 -20.85 -16.01
N ILE A 262 -13.20 -21.43 -16.24
CA ILE A 262 -14.23 -20.84 -17.13
C ILE A 262 -14.72 -19.51 -16.54
N LYS A 263 -15.11 -19.51 -15.27
CA LYS A 263 -15.54 -18.28 -14.60
C LYS A 263 -14.41 -17.31 -14.38
N ALA A 264 -13.21 -17.80 -14.11
CA ALA A 264 -12.02 -16.94 -13.99
C ALA A 264 -11.78 -16.15 -15.29
N LYS A 265 -11.81 -16.81 -16.45
CA LYS A 265 -11.69 -16.14 -17.76
C LYS A 265 -12.77 -15.10 -17.98
N GLU A 266 -14.03 -15.42 -17.71
CA GLU A 266 -15.15 -14.48 -17.82
C GLU A 266 -14.90 -13.18 -17.05
N TYR A 267 -14.42 -13.27 -15.81
CA TYR A 267 -14.19 -12.09 -14.99
C TYR A 267 -12.90 -11.35 -15.34
N PHE A 268 -11.85 -12.02 -15.81
CA PHE A 268 -10.69 -11.33 -16.40
C PHE A 268 -11.10 -10.54 -17.65
N GLU A 269 -11.94 -11.08 -18.52
CA GLU A 269 -12.46 -10.38 -19.69
C GLU A 269 -13.33 -9.19 -19.32
N LYS A 270 -14.20 -9.33 -18.29
CA LYS A 270 -14.95 -8.21 -17.72
C LYS A 270 -14.02 -7.10 -17.23
N CYS A 271 -12.93 -7.44 -16.56
CA CYS A 271 -11.92 -6.47 -16.13
C CYS A 271 -11.26 -5.77 -17.33
N LEU A 272 -10.91 -6.51 -18.38
CA LEU A 272 -10.27 -5.97 -19.59
C LEU A 272 -11.19 -5.10 -20.43
N SER A 273 -12.50 -5.35 -20.41
CA SER A 273 -13.49 -4.57 -21.17
C SER A 273 -13.77 -3.19 -20.58
N MET A 274 -13.37 -2.93 -19.33
CA MET A 274 -13.50 -1.62 -18.69
C MET A 274 -12.41 -0.67 -19.17
N SER A 275 -12.68 0.64 -19.22
CA SER A 275 -11.73 1.70 -19.60
C SER A 275 -11.92 2.97 -18.79
N ASP A 276 -10.98 3.91 -18.94
CA ASP A 276 -11.03 5.24 -18.34
C ASP A 276 -11.10 5.28 -16.81
N PHE A 277 -10.40 4.36 -16.16
CA PHE A 277 -10.33 4.29 -14.70
C PHE A 277 -8.90 4.42 -14.14
N ASP A 278 -8.81 4.72 -12.86
CA ASP A 278 -7.52 4.89 -12.16
C ASP A 278 -6.71 3.57 -12.18
N TYR A 279 -5.40 3.62 -12.47
CA TYR A 279 -4.48 2.45 -12.53
C TYR A 279 -4.79 1.43 -13.64
N GLU A 280 -5.48 1.84 -14.69
CA GLU A 280 -5.96 0.96 -15.75
C GLU A 280 -4.88 0.03 -16.31
N ASP A 281 -3.72 0.57 -16.71
CA ASP A 281 -2.64 -0.20 -17.31
C ASP A 281 -2.16 -1.32 -16.39
N GLY A 282 -1.90 -1.01 -15.12
CA GLY A 282 -1.43 -1.99 -14.14
C GLY A 282 -2.44 -3.10 -13.86
N ILE A 283 -3.73 -2.76 -13.81
CA ILE A 283 -4.81 -3.72 -13.58
C ILE A 283 -5.00 -4.61 -14.82
N LYS A 284 -5.02 -4.03 -16.01
CA LYS A 284 -5.14 -4.79 -17.27
C LYS A 284 -3.95 -5.69 -17.55
N ILE A 285 -2.73 -5.28 -17.21
CA ILE A 285 -1.54 -6.14 -17.34
C ILE A 285 -1.70 -7.40 -16.46
N LYS A 286 -2.17 -7.25 -15.22
CA LYS A 286 -2.42 -8.40 -14.32
C LYS A 286 -3.47 -9.36 -14.90
N ALA A 287 -4.58 -8.82 -15.41
CA ALA A 287 -5.64 -9.63 -16.01
C ALA A 287 -5.14 -10.37 -17.28
N LYS A 288 -4.41 -9.69 -18.17
CA LYS A 288 -3.81 -10.30 -19.37
C LYS A 288 -2.81 -11.40 -19.04
N SER A 289 -1.92 -11.14 -18.07
CA SER A 289 -0.93 -12.13 -17.63
C SER A 289 -1.60 -13.38 -17.05
N ALA A 290 -2.66 -13.22 -16.27
CA ALA A 290 -3.40 -14.36 -15.73
C ALA A 290 -4.13 -15.17 -16.82
N LEU A 291 -4.74 -14.51 -17.80
CA LEU A 291 -5.37 -15.18 -18.94
C LEU A 291 -4.36 -16.00 -19.75
N ASN A 292 -3.21 -15.41 -20.09
CA ASN A 292 -2.15 -16.13 -20.83
C ASN A 292 -1.67 -17.39 -20.08
N ASN A 293 -1.62 -17.34 -18.74
CA ASN A 293 -1.23 -18.52 -17.94
C ASN A 293 -2.32 -19.61 -17.87
N ILE A 294 -3.58 -19.27 -18.12
CA ILE A 294 -4.68 -20.24 -18.17
C ILE A 294 -4.75 -20.92 -19.55
N ASP A 295 -4.33 -20.22 -20.61
CA ASP A 295 -4.42 -20.67 -21.99
C ASP A 295 -3.22 -21.52 -22.42
N ASN A 296 -2.11 -21.50 -21.64
CA ASN A 296 -0.91 -22.33 -21.81
C ASN A 296 -0.95 -23.57 -20.90
#